data_72d60d7ce1baf4dc5c8fc5075cb8272b
#
_entry.id   72d60d7ce1baf4dc5c8fc5075cb8272b
#
_cell.length_a   1.000
_cell.length_b   1.000
_cell.length_c   1.000
_cell.angle_alpha   90.00
_cell.angle_beta   90.00
_cell.angle_gamma   90.00
#
_symmetry.space_group_name_H-M   'P 1'
#
loop_
_entity.id
_entity.type
_entity.pdbx_description
1 polymer ?
#
loop_
_entity_poly.entity_id
_entity_poly.type
_entity_poly.pdbx_seq_one_letter_code
_entity_poly.pdbx_strand_id
1 'polypeptide(L)'
;MQHTIVTTPFRFDINALRAIAILGVLLYHFKVPLFNGGFAGVDVFFVISGYLMSRIIIVQIDRGSFSFTTYFEKRLYRIVPALLFLVAVVLLICFFLYLPYDYKANLHNAESSIVFLSNIYYWYNTPSYFDASADTNLFLHTWSLSVEWQFYLVYPLILLLFKKIFKTVKVFKSVFLLLTFILFVISIAVSHYYNSSFSFYMLPTRAWEMLLGGVAFFADDKIKDVLWQKILAITGYLLILISFFTLDELVLWPGFYTLVPAAGAFAVIIAKYNNFSVIRQQGLQFIGRISYSLYLWHWPVYVVAQYYGLGTGTIAVGFYSALSIAFGYMSYKYIEPLQFKRKRAVVACAIVLLVGVFTADYYDANRFIYNNKTLLIANNVGIKQKPFYKQYRKDTCFVESMRVFKNEPCLCFAEGKKNILIIGDSHLAQLAQSLQEGFEGENIHFLQATAPGTLPTLKSYYNKKNNLRELMDYIYHDFIPKNADRIDGVVISGNWAGQSLVAQDSLLRSIKDAVAYLNRYHINVVVIGQTERYSVPYPTIAARSYQYKSYNQAFYLDRHTMLLNAYLKHNLTGVYINVLNNYSVPPLSGKNGTYMRDKDHVTKYGADLLVAKIKKDAIWKQFVRN
;
A
#
# COMPACT_ATOMS: atom_id res chain seq x y z
N MET A 1 0.48 -54.96 19.67
CA MET A 1 1.59 -54.15 19.14
C MET A 1 1.41 -52.72 19.61
N GLN A 2 2.24 -52.27 20.54
CA GLN A 2 2.25 -50.90 21.04
C GLN A 2 2.73 -50.02 19.88
N HIS A 3 1.85 -49.18 19.35
CA HIS A 3 2.22 -48.13 18.42
C HIS A 3 3.02 -47.08 19.18
N THR A 4 4.32 -47.15 19.11
CA THR A 4 5.22 -46.06 19.50
C THR A 4 4.81 -44.85 18.68
N ILE A 5 4.21 -43.84 19.35
CA ILE A 5 3.96 -42.54 18.78
C ILE A 5 5.35 -41.93 18.54
N VAL A 6 5.85 -42.02 17.32
CA VAL A 6 7.06 -41.29 16.91
C VAL A 6 6.69 -39.79 16.94
N THR A 7 6.94 -39.17 18.07
CA THR A 7 6.83 -37.72 18.18
C THR A 7 7.88 -37.11 17.28
N THR A 8 7.45 -36.51 16.15
CA THR A 8 8.38 -35.77 15.29
C THR A 8 8.99 -34.64 16.10
N PRO A 9 10.32 -34.50 16.14
CA PRO A 9 10.99 -33.45 16.91
C PRO A 9 10.48 -32.06 16.50
N PHE A 10 10.41 -31.16 17.46
CA PHE A 10 9.97 -29.79 17.21
C PHE A 10 10.92 -29.10 16.22
N ARG A 11 10.39 -28.43 15.21
CA ARG A 11 11.09 -27.72 14.13
C ARG A 11 11.38 -26.28 14.58
N PHE A 12 12.51 -26.11 15.32
CA PHE A 12 12.97 -24.78 15.78
C PHE A 12 13.25 -23.85 14.59
N ASP A 13 13.76 -24.37 13.49
CA ASP A 13 14.05 -23.65 12.26
C ASP A 13 12.77 -23.04 11.62
N ILE A 14 11.69 -23.81 11.48
CA ILE A 14 10.43 -23.29 10.93
C ILE A 14 9.82 -22.23 11.87
N ASN A 15 9.90 -22.45 13.18
CA ASN A 15 9.35 -21.49 14.13
C ASN A 15 10.19 -20.19 14.17
N ALA A 16 11.53 -20.29 14.04
CA ALA A 16 12.41 -19.13 13.88
C ALA A 16 12.15 -18.39 12.54
N LEU A 17 11.91 -19.14 11.45
CA LEU A 17 11.56 -18.58 10.15
C LEU A 17 10.26 -17.76 10.24
N ARG A 18 9.24 -18.27 10.95
CA ARG A 18 8.00 -17.53 11.23
C ARG A 18 8.25 -16.26 12.05
N ALA A 19 9.16 -16.33 13.04
CA ALA A 19 9.52 -15.17 13.84
C ALA A 19 10.20 -14.09 13.01
N ILE A 20 11.17 -14.47 12.17
CA ILE A 20 11.88 -13.54 11.29
C ILE A 20 10.91 -12.91 10.28
N ALA A 21 10.04 -13.70 9.68
CA ALA A 21 9.06 -13.23 8.72
C ALA A 21 8.10 -12.18 9.34
N ILE A 22 7.53 -12.46 10.53
CA ILE A 22 6.62 -11.51 11.18
C ILE A 22 7.34 -10.25 11.65
N LEU A 23 8.59 -10.36 12.14
CA LEU A 23 9.37 -9.19 12.53
C LEU A 23 9.68 -8.31 11.32
N GLY A 24 10.05 -8.89 10.16
CA GLY A 24 10.22 -8.14 8.91
C GLY A 24 8.97 -7.37 8.52
N VAL A 25 7.80 -8.04 8.49
CA VAL A 25 6.51 -7.41 8.19
C VAL A 25 6.17 -6.27 9.17
N LEU A 26 6.41 -6.49 10.46
CA LEU A 26 6.12 -5.52 11.51
C LEU A 26 6.97 -4.25 11.35
N LEU A 27 8.29 -4.43 11.19
CA LEU A 27 9.23 -3.32 11.06
C LEU A 27 8.98 -2.52 9.77
N TYR A 28 8.62 -3.20 8.68
CA TYR A 28 8.19 -2.55 7.44
C TYR A 28 6.94 -1.69 7.64
N HIS A 29 5.87 -2.26 8.21
CA HIS A 29 4.63 -1.53 8.42
C HIS A 29 4.78 -0.36 9.39
N PHE A 30 5.66 -0.48 10.38
CA PHE A 30 5.95 0.60 11.33
C PHE A 30 6.95 1.62 10.76
N LYS A 31 7.29 1.50 9.45
CA LYS A 31 8.18 2.41 8.72
C LYS A 31 9.55 2.57 9.39
N VAL A 32 10.07 1.46 9.94
CA VAL A 32 11.42 1.44 10.51
C VAL A 32 12.46 1.55 9.38
N PRO A 33 13.39 2.51 9.44
CA PRO A 33 14.44 2.65 8.43
C PRO A 33 15.19 1.34 8.18
N LEU A 34 15.63 1.11 6.95
CA LEU A 34 16.34 -0.08 6.45
C LEU A 34 15.46 -1.34 6.26
N PHE A 35 14.25 -1.41 6.81
CA PHE A 35 13.35 -2.56 6.63
C PHE A 35 12.33 -2.36 5.50
N ASN A 36 12.69 -1.64 4.46
CA ASN A 36 11.78 -1.31 3.35
C ASN A 36 11.27 -2.55 2.60
N GLY A 37 12.04 -3.64 2.55
CA GLY A 37 11.67 -4.92 1.95
C GLY A 37 10.98 -5.90 2.90
N GLY A 38 10.65 -5.50 4.13
CA GLY A 38 10.07 -6.40 5.14
C GLY A 38 8.71 -6.99 4.75
N PHE A 39 7.99 -6.39 3.78
CA PHE A 39 6.77 -6.96 3.19
C PHE A 39 7.00 -8.37 2.61
N ALA A 40 8.21 -8.69 2.15
CA ALA A 40 8.61 -10.01 1.67
C ALA A 40 8.51 -11.13 2.74
N GLY A 41 8.29 -10.77 4.01
CA GLY A 41 7.96 -11.74 5.05
C GLY A 41 6.65 -12.50 4.79
N VAL A 42 5.71 -11.92 4.02
CA VAL A 42 4.47 -12.61 3.60
C VAL A 42 4.80 -13.77 2.66
N ASP A 43 5.72 -13.59 1.72
CA ASP A 43 6.16 -14.63 0.78
C ASP A 43 6.82 -15.80 1.54
N VAL A 44 7.60 -15.49 2.58
CA VAL A 44 8.15 -16.51 3.49
C VAL A 44 7.03 -17.30 4.17
N PHE A 45 5.96 -16.64 4.65
CA PHE A 45 4.80 -17.34 5.22
C PHE A 45 4.10 -18.22 4.19
N PHE A 46 3.95 -17.80 2.95
CA PHE A 46 3.33 -18.62 1.90
C PHE A 46 4.13 -19.90 1.64
N VAL A 47 5.46 -19.84 1.57
CA VAL A 47 6.31 -21.05 1.45
C VAL A 47 6.15 -21.97 2.66
N ILE A 48 6.15 -21.42 3.88
CA ILE A 48 5.93 -22.22 5.11
C ILE A 48 4.57 -22.90 5.09
N SER A 49 3.51 -22.17 4.74
CA SER A 49 2.14 -22.70 4.68
C SER A 49 2.01 -23.80 3.65
N GLY A 50 2.59 -23.62 2.47
CA GLY A 50 2.63 -24.66 1.44
C GLY A 50 3.36 -25.93 1.88
N TYR A 51 4.51 -25.81 2.54
CA TYR A 51 5.23 -26.95 3.10
C TYR A 51 4.39 -27.72 4.13
N LEU A 52 3.81 -27.00 5.10
CA LEU A 52 3.02 -27.62 6.16
C LEU A 52 1.76 -28.29 5.61
N MET A 53 1.08 -27.66 4.66
CA MET A 53 -0.12 -28.24 4.04
C MET A 53 0.22 -29.46 3.21
N SER A 54 1.27 -29.42 2.38
CA SER A 54 1.74 -30.57 1.60
C SER A 54 2.06 -31.75 2.50
N ARG A 55 2.79 -31.51 3.60
CA ARG A 55 3.13 -32.54 4.59
C ARG A 55 1.88 -33.17 5.20
N ILE A 56 0.90 -32.37 5.62
CA ILE A 56 -0.32 -32.87 6.26
C ILE A 56 -1.17 -33.67 5.26
N ILE A 57 -1.37 -33.14 4.07
CA ILE A 57 -2.30 -33.72 3.09
C ILE A 57 -1.69 -34.99 2.46
N ILE A 58 -0.45 -34.91 1.96
CA ILE A 58 0.17 -36.02 1.21
C ILE A 58 0.40 -37.20 2.13
N VAL A 59 0.89 -37.00 3.36
CA VAL A 59 1.07 -38.10 4.32
C VAL A 59 -0.25 -38.78 4.67
N GLN A 60 -1.35 -38.02 4.80
CA GLN A 60 -2.66 -38.62 5.07
C GLN A 60 -3.24 -39.35 3.85
N ILE A 61 -3.04 -38.78 2.64
CA ILE A 61 -3.44 -39.47 1.39
C ILE A 61 -2.67 -40.78 1.22
N ASP A 62 -1.36 -40.78 1.49
CA ASP A 62 -0.51 -41.98 1.37
C ASP A 62 -0.90 -43.08 2.36
N ARG A 63 -1.41 -42.67 3.53
CA ARG A 63 -1.96 -43.58 4.55
C ARG A 63 -3.41 -44.00 4.30
N GLY A 64 -4.07 -43.47 3.27
CA GLY A 64 -5.50 -43.69 3.03
C GLY A 64 -6.43 -43.09 4.07
N SER A 65 -5.95 -42.16 4.89
CA SER A 65 -6.68 -41.57 6.04
C SER A 65 -7.08 -40.12 5.83
N PHE A 66 -6.90 -39.57 4.63
CA PHE A 66 -7.25 -38.18 4.34
C PHE A 66 -8.76 -37.98 4.29
N SER A 67 -9.26 -37.05 5.09
CA SER A 67 -10.64 -36.55 5.06
C SER A 67 -10.64 -35.03 4.87
N PHE A 68 -11.25 -34.58 3.79
CA PHE A 68 -11.34 -33.14 3.47
C PHE A 68 -12.07 -32.36 4.58
N THR A 69 -13.17 -32.91 5.10
CA THR A 69 -13.95 -32.26 6.17
C THR A 69 -13.12 -32.11 7.45
N THR A 70 -12.44 -33.18 7.89
CA THR A 70 -11.56 -33.14 9.08
C THR A 70 -10.38 -32.19 8.90
N TYR A 71 -9.79 -32.18 7.71
CA TYR A 71 -8.71 -31.25 7.37
C TYR A 71 -9.20 -29.78 7.44
N PHE A 72 -10.32 -29.49 6.78
CA PHE A 72 -10.90 -28.15 6.72
C PHE A 72 -11.32 -27.63 8.10
N GLU A 73 -11.97 -28.47 8.90
CA GLU A 73 -12.36 -28.14 10.26
C GLU A 73 -11.17 -27.75 11.13
N LYS A 74 -10.05 -28.48 11.06
CA LYS A 74 -8.83 -28.15 11.79
C LYS A 74 -8.25 -26.77 11.39
N ARG A 75 -8.38 -26.38 10.12
CA ARG A 75 -7.96 -25.05 9.66
C ARG A 75 -8.93 -23.96 10.13
N LEU A 76 -10.23 -24.23 10.03
CA LEU A 76 -11.27 -23.32 10.49
C LEU A 76 -11.10 -22.98 11.96
N TYR A 77 -10.93 -23.99 12.84
CA TYR A 77 -10.74 -23.74 14.27
C TYR A 77 -9.45 -23.06 14.64
N ARG A 78 -8.44 -23.16 13.80
CA ARG A 78 -7.16 -22.51 14.05
C ARG A 78 -7.15 -21.04 13.64
N ILE A 79 -7.88 -20.68 12.56
CA ILE A 79 -7.76 -19.37 11.92
C ILE A 79 -8.94 -18.47 12.27
N VAL A 80 -10.16 -18.97 12.11
CA VAL A 80 -11.36 -18.14 12.15
C VAL A 80 -11.62 -17.50 13.52
N PRO A 81 -11.48 -18.18 14.67
CA PRO A 81 -11.79 -17.56 15.96
C PRO A 81 -10.96 -16.32 16.26
N ALA A 82 -9.67 -16.35 15.99
CA ALA A 82 -8.78 -15.21 16.22
C ALA A 82 -9.10 -14.04 15.28
N LEU A 83 -9.44 -14.32 14.01
CA LEU A 83 -9.88 -13.31 13.06
C LEU A 83 -11.20 -12.65 13.49
N LEU A 84 -12.21 -13.43 13.86
CA LEU A 84 -13.51 -12.89 14.32
C LEU A 84 -13.34 -12.04 15.56
N PHE A 85 -12.52 -12.48 16.51
CA PHE A 85 -12.21 -11.71 17.71
C PHE A 85 -11.54 -10.39 17.39
N LEU A 86 -10.51 -10.41 16.50
CA LEU A 86 -9.88 -9.19 16.01
C LEU A 86 -10.92 -8.24 15.42
N VAL A 87 -11.73 -8.73 14.47
CA VAL A 87 -12.73 -7.90 13.77
C VAL A 87 -13.71 -7.28 14.77
N ALA A 88 -14.24 -8.07 15.69
CA ALA A 88 -15.18 -7.58 16.70
C ALA A 88 -14.57 -6.49 17.58
N VAL A 89 -13.37 -6.69 18.10
CA VAL A 89 -12.69 -5.71 18.95
C VAL A 89 -12.31 -4.45 18.19
N VAL A 90 -11.74 -4.59 17.00
CA VAL A 90 -11.35 -3.45 16.17
C VAL A 90 -12.57 -2.62 15.78
N LEU A 91 -13.66 -3.24 15.34
CA LEU A 91 -14.89 -2.52 14.99
C LEU A 91 -15.54 -1.85 16.22
N LEU A 92 -15.50 -2.48 17.39
CA LEU A 92 -15.97 -1.87 18.63
C LEU A 92 -15.15 -0.63 19.01
N ILE A 93 -13.83 -0.68 18.87
CA ILE A 93 -12.94 0.45 19.11
C ILE A 93 -13.25 1.56 18.08
N CYS A 94 -13.36 1.21 16.81
CA CYS A 94 -13.61 2.17 15.73
C CYS A 94 -14.99 2.82 15.81
N PHE A 95 -16.00 2.12 16.37
CA PHE A 95 -17.32 2.68 16.61
C PHE A 95 -17.25 3.98 17.41
N PHE A 96 -16.38 4.04 18.43
CA PHE A 96 -16.21 5.24 19.27
C PHE A 96 -15.15 6.22 18.73
N LEU A 97 -14.17 5.73 17.98
CA LEU A 97 -12.98 6.51 17.64
C LEU A 97 -13.00 7.07 16.22
N TYR A 98 -13.72 6.44 15.28
CA TYR A 98 -13.67 6.79 13.86
C TYR A 98 -14.89 7.59 13.45
N LEU A 99 -14.70 8.60 12.61
CA LEU A 99 -15.80 9.33 11.98
C LEU A 99 -16.68 8.38 11.17
N PRO A 100 -17.99 8.66 11.01
CA PRO A 100 -18.93 7.75 10.35
C PRO A 100 -18.49 7.29 8.96
N TYR A 101 -17.94 8.18 8.14
CA TYR A 101 -17.43 7.83 6.83
C TYR A 101 -16.27 6.79 6.89
N ASP A 102 -15.30 7.03 7.79
CA ASP A 102 -14.15 6.13 7.95
C ASP A 102 -14.57 4.81 8.61
N TYR A 103 -15.53 4.86 9.55
CA TYR A 103 -16.11 3.68 10.17
C TYR A 103 -16.83 2.80 9.14
N LYS A 104 -17.68 3.39 8.30
CA LYS A 104 -18.39 2.70 7.23
C LYS A 104 -17.44 2.00 6.23
N ALA A 105 -16.38 2.68 5.81
CA ALA A 105 -15.35 2.07 4.96
C ALA A 105 -14.72 0.83 5.63
N ASN A 106 -14.47 0.89 6.94
CA ASN A 106 -13.92 -0.24 7.68
C ASN A 106 -14.93 -1.36 7.98
N LEU A 107 -16.24 -1.09 8.00
CA LEU A 107 -17.28 -2.12 8.02
C LEU A 107 -17.20 -2.99 6.76
N HIS A 108 -17.12 -2.41 5.56
CA HIS A 108 -16.98 -3.17 4.30
C HIS A 108 -15.65 -3.94 4.22
N ASN A 109 -14.57 -3.37 4.75
CA ASN A 109 -13.29 -4.08 4.86
C ASN A 109 -13.40 -5.31 5.78
N ALA A 110 -14.13 -5.18 6.89
CA ALA A 110 -14.39 -6.27 7.83
C ALA A 110 -15.25 -7.37 7.21
N GLU A 111 -16.33 -7.01 6.51
CA GLU A 111 -17.18 -7.97 5.78
C GLU A 111 -16.35 -8.86 4.85
N SER A 112 -15.56 -8.21 3.99
CA SER A 112 -14.70 -8.92 3.04
C SER A 112 -13.67 -9.83 3.72
N SER A 113 -13.17 -9.42 4.91
CA SER A 113 -12.21 -10.19 5.71
C SER A 113 -12.84 -11.41 6.38
N ILE A 114 -14.05 -11.28 6.93
CA ILE A 114 -14.78 -12.37 7.58
C ILE A 114 -15.07 -13.51 6.61
N VAL A 115 -15.40 -13.17 5.35
CA VAL A 115 -15.70 -14.16 4.31
C VAL A 115 -14.47 -14.61 3.51
N PHE A 116 -13.26 -14.16 3.87
CA PHE A 116 -12.01 -14.47 3.18
C PHE A 116 -11.99 -14.09 1.70
N LEU A 117 -12.60 -12.96 1.36
CA LEU A 117 -12.60 -12.36 0.02
C LEU A 117 -11.94 -10.97 0.00
N SER A 118 -11.23 -10.60 1.07
CA SER A 118 -10.61 -9.27 1.18
C SER A 118 -9.56 -9.01 0.09
N ASN A 119 -8.86 -10.02 -0.39
CA ASN A 119 -7.93 -9.90 -1.51
C ASN A 119 -8.64 -9.47 -2.81
N ILE A 120 -9.81 -10.02 -3.12
CA ILE A 120 -10.61 -9.66 -4.30
C ILE A 120 -11.20 -8.26 -4.10
N TYR A 121 -11.73 -7.98 -2.90
CA TYR A 121 -12.31 -6.69 -2.56
C TYR A 121 -11.28 -5.55 -2.67
N TYR A 122 -10.05 -5.75 -2.17
CA TYR A 122 -8.99 -4.73 -2.24
C TYR A 122 -8.44 -4.55 -3.64
N TRP A 123 -8.29 -5.62 -4.42
CA TRP A 123 -7.93 -5.50 -5.83
C TRP A 123 -8.90 -4.60 -6.61
N TYR A 124 -10.20 -4.72 -6.34
CA TYR A 124 -11.23 -3.93 -7.03
C TYR A 124 -11.29 -2.47 -6.53
N ASN A 125 -11.12 -2.25 -5.23
CA ASN A 125 -11.38 -0.95 -4.59
C ASN A 125 -10.11 -0.14 -4.26
N THR A 126 -8.91 -0.72 -4.40
CA THR A 126 -7.64 -0.07 -4.06
C THR A 126 -6.73 -0.05 -5.28
N PRO A 127 -6.19 1.12 -5.69
CA PRO A 127 -5.32 1.20 -6.89
C PRO A 127 -4.08 0.30 -6.77
N SER A 128 -3.46 0.24 -5.59
CA SER A 128 -2.30 -0.60 -5.28
C SER A 128 -2.20 -0.86 -3.78
N TYR A 129 -1.60 -1.99 -3.39
CA TYR A 129 -1.29 -2.28 -1.98
C TYR A 129 -0.35 -1.23 -1.37
N PHE A 130 0.59 -0.72 -2.14
CA PHE A 130 1.57 0.29 -1.71
C PHE A 130 1.05 1.73 -1.85
N ASP A 131 -0.23 1.91 -2.14
CA ASP A 131 -0.84 3.24 -2.22
C ASP A 131 -1.08 3.81 -0.82
N ALA A 132 -0.84 5.10 -0.64
CA ALA A 132 -1.08 5.79 0.63
C ALA A 132 -2.55 5.74 1.11
N SER A 133 -3.50 5.51 0.20
CA SER A 133 -4.92 5.29 0.57
C SER A 133 -5.13 3.97 1.31
N ALA A 134 -4.27 2.99 1.10
CA ALA A 134 -4.33 1.70 1.77
C ALA A 134 -4.00 1.78 3.27
N ASP A 135 -3.18 2.77 3.69
CA ASP A 135 -2.74 2.97 5.08
C ASP A 135 -3.87 3.31 6.07
N THR A 136 -5.07 3.63 5.59
CA THR A 136 -6.25 3.88 6.46
C THR A 136 -7.17 2.68 6.63
N ASN A 137 -6.92 1.59 5.91
CA ASN A 137 -7.69 0.37 5.97
C ASN A 137 -7.21 -0.52 7.13
N LEU A 138 -8.00 -0.64 8.18
CA LEU A 138 -7.68 -1.42 9.38
C LEU A 138 -7.51 -2.92 9.14
N PHE A 139 -8.05 -3.44 8.05
CA PHE A 139 -8.05 -4.86 7.72
C PHE A 139 -7.24 -5.18 6.47
N LEU A 140 -6.45 -4.23 5.93
CA LEU A 140 -5.70 -4.42 4.68
C LEU A 140 -4.88 -5.71 4.69
N HIS A 141 -4.15 -5.98 5.78
CA HIS A 141 -3.27 -7.15 5.93
C HIS A 141 -4.00 -8.50 5.77
N THR A 142 -5.34 -8.54 5.92
CA THR A 142 -6.14 -9.78 5.80
C THR A 142 -6.21 -10.31 4.36
N TRP A 143 -5.73 -9.52 3.36
CA TRP A 143 -5.67 -9.98 1.98
C TRP A 143 -4.85 -11.27 1.83
N SER A 144 -3.69 -11.36 2.48
CA SER A 144 -2.83 -12.53 2.41
C SER A 144 -3.46 -13.74 3.08
N LEU A 145 -4.18 -13.52 4.19
CA LEU A 145 -4.94 -14.57 4.87
C LEU A 145 -6.08 -15.10 4.00
N SER A 146 -6.73 -14.23 3.21
CA SER A 146 -7.75 -14.64 2.23
C SER A 146 -7.14 -15.50 1.12
N VAL A 147 -5.99 -15.12 0.57
CA VAL A 147 -5.25 -15.93 -0.42
C VAL A 147 -4.86 -17.30 0.16
N GLU A 148 -4.35 -17.32 1.39
CA GLU A 148 -3.97 -18.56 2.09
C GLU A 148 -5.19 -19.47 2.34
N TRP A 149 -6.33 -18.89 2.74
CA TRP A 149 -7.58 -19.63 2.94
C TRP A 149 -8.11 -20.24 1.65
N GLN A 150 -8.11 -19.48 0.55
CA GLN A 150 -8.48 -19.98 -0.78
C GLN A 150 -7.56 -21.11 -1.22
N PHE A 151 -6.25 -21.01 -0.98
CA PHE A 151 -5.31 -22.09 -1.22
C PHE A 151 -5.66 -23.33 -0.40
N TYR A 152 -6.01 -23.22 0.86
CA TYR A 152 -6.39 -24.36 1.71
C TYR A 152 -7.64 -25.10 1.21
N LEU A 153 -8.54 -24.41 0.50
CA LEU A 153 -9.70 -25.02 -0.12
C LEU A 153 -9.35 -25.76 -1.43
N VAL A 154 -8.57 -25.12 -2.28
CA VAL A 154 -8.29 -25.61 -3.65
C VAL A 154 -7.17 -26.66 -3.67
N TYR A 155 -6.14 -26.46 -2.87
CA TYR A 155 -4.93 -27.29 -2.91
C TYR A 155 -5.15 -28.79 -2.62
N PRO A 156 -5.93 -29.21 -1.60
CA PRO A 156 -6.23 -30.62 -1.38
C PRO A 156 -6.91 -31.29 -2.57
N LEU A 157 -7.80 -30.55 -3.26
CA LEU A 157 -8.53 -31.06 -4.44
C LEU A 157 -7.56 -31.31 -5.60
N ILE A 158 -6.62 -30.39 -5.82
CA ILE A 158 -5.55 -30.54 -6.82
C ILE A 158 -4.69 -31.77 -6.51
N LEU A 159 -4.28 -31.94 -5.25
CA LEU A 159 -3.45 -33.08 -4.85
C LEU A 159 -4.18 -34.43 -5.02
N LEU A 160 -5.46 -34.50 -4.67
CA LEU A 160 -6.29 -35.67 -4.86
C LEU A 160 -6.45 -36.02 -6.37
N LEU A 161 -6.71 -35.01 -7.19
CA LEU A 161 -6.82 -35.15 -8.64
C LEU A 161 -5.49 -35.63 -9.23
N PHE A 162 -4.38 -35.01 -8.88
CA PHE A 162 -3.04 -35.37 -9.35
C PHE A 162 -2.68 -36.82 -8.96
N LYS A 163 -2.99 -37.23 -7.72
CA LYS A 163 -2.74 -38.61 -7.28
C LYS A 163 -3.60 -39.63 -8.03
N LYS A 164 -4.83 -39.27 -8.38
CA LYS A 164 -5.70 -40.12 -9.21
C LYS A 164 -5.18 -40.27 -10.64
N ILE A 165 -4.66 -39.18 -11.22
CA ILE A 165 -4.18 -39.18 -12.62
C ILE A 165 -2.77 -39.76 -12.72
N PHE A 166 -1.85 -39.31 -11.87
CA PHE A 166 -0.43 -39.67 -11.94
C PHE A 166 -0.09 -40.76 -10.93
N LYS A 167 -0.20 -42.00 -11.35
CA LYS A 167 0.05 -43.18 -10.49
C LYS A 167 1.51 -43.29 -10.04
N THR A 168 2.45 -42.86 -10.87
CA THR A 168 3.89 -42.94 -10.57
C THR A 168 4.33 -41.72 -9.76
N VAL A 169 4.96 -41.94 -8.60
CA VAL A 169 5.46 -40.87 -7.71
C VAL A 169 6.42 -39.92 -8.42
N LYS A 170 7.26 -40.44 -9.33
CA LYS A 170 8.20 -39.62 -10.11
C LYS A 170 7.45 -38.63 -11.02
N VAL A 171 6.43 -39.12 -11.76
CA VAL A 171 5.62 -38.28 -12.66
C VAL A 171 4.83 -37.26 -11.85
N PHE A 172 4.21 -37.64 -10.74
CA PHE A 172 3.52 -36.74 -9.84
C PHE A 172 4.41 -35.56 -9.38
N LYS A 173 5.64 -35.85 -8.90
CA LYS A 173 6.60 -34.84 -8.48
C LYS A 173 7.06 -33.92 -9.62
N SER A 174 7.29 -34.50 -10.82
CA SER A 174 7.68 -33.73 -12.00
C SER A 174 6.58 -32.78 -12.47
N VAL A 175 5.33 -33.26 -12.53
CA VAL A 175 4.18 -32.40 -12.88
C VAL A 175 3.94 -31.31 -11.85
N PHE A 176 4.10 -31.63 -10.57
CA PHE A 176 3.97 -30.65 -9.49
C PHE A 176 5.03 -29.53 -9.61
N LEU A 177 6.29 -29.91 -9.88
CA LEU A 177 7.37 -28.94 -10.10
C LEU A 177 7.11 -28.08 -11.35
N LEU A 178 6.66 -28.71 -12.44
CA LEU A 178 6.30 -28.00 -13.67
C LEU A 178 5.16 -27.00 -13.44
N LEU A 179 4.11 -27.39 -12.69
CA LEU A 179 3.02 -26.50 -12.33
C LEU A 179 3.53 -25.30 -11.50
N THR A 180 4.41 -25.55 -10.52
CA THR A 180 5.01 -24.47 -9.72
C THR A 180 5.76 -23.49 -10.61
N PHE A 181 6.55 -23.98 -11.56
CA PHE A 181 7.29 -23.15 -12.51
C PHE A 181 6.37 -22.37 -13.46
N ILE A 182 5.34 -23.02 -14.01
CA ILE A 182 4.36 -22.37 -14.89
C ILE A 182 3.65 -21.23 -14.15
N LEU A 183 3.20 -21.44 -12.92
CA LEU A 183 2.53 -20.39 -12.15
C LEU A 183 3.47 -19.25 -11.77
N PHE A 184 4.75 -19.53 -11.54
CA PHE A 184 5.77 -18.50 -11.36
C PHE A 184 5.93 -17.63 -12.62
N VAL A 185 6.03 -18.26 -13.80
CA VAL A 185 6.14 -17.52 -15.07
C VAL A 185 4.87 -16.70 -15.34
N ILE A 186 3.70 -17.27 -15.10
CA ILE A 186 2.41 -16.56 -15.21
C ILE A 186 2.37 -15.36 -14.25
N SER A 187 2.83 -15.52 -13.01
CA SER A 187 2.91 -14.46 -12.02
C SER A 187 3.72 -13.26 -12.53
N ILE A 188 4.90 -13.51 -13.08
CA ILE A 188 5.76 -12.46 -13.66
C ILE A 188 5.08 -11.83 -14.88
N ALA A 189 4.56 -12.63 -15.80
CA ALA A 189 3.93 -12.14 -17.01
C ALA A 189 2.71 -11.25 -16.69
N VAL A 190 1.84 -11.69 -15.78
CA VAL A 190 0.66 -10.91 -15.35
C VAL A 190 1.07 -9.62 -14.66
N SER A 191 2.09 -9.67 -13.80
CA SER A 191 2.60 -8.49 -13.11
C SER A 191 3.17 -7.45 -14.07
N HIS A 192 3.91 -7.90 -15.08
CA HIS A 192 4.60 -7.02 -16.02
C HIS A 192 3.70 -6.51 -17.15
N TYR A 193 2.88 -7.38 -17.74
CA TYR A 193 2.13 -7.07 -18.97
C TYR A 193 0.65 -6.77 -18.78
N TYR A 194 0.05 -7.19 -17.66
CA TYR A 194 -1.40 -7.05 -17.46
C TYR A 194 -1.74 -6.06 -16.34
N ASN A 195 -1.58 -6.46 -15.08
CA ASN A 195 -1.95 -5.66 -13.92
C ASN A 195 -1.18 -6.08 -12.66
N SER A 196 -0.33 -5.20 -12.16
CA SER A 196 0.49 -5.47 -10.97
C SER A 196 -0.36 -5.63 -9.70
N SER A 197 -1.45 -4.88 -9.55
CA SER A 197 -2.37 -5.00 -8.41
C SER A 197 -3.10 -6.35 -8.44
N PHE A 198 -3.57 -6.81 -9.62
CA PHE A 198 -4.14 -8.15 -9.77
C PHE A 198 -3.11 -9.22 -9.37
N SER A 199 -1.88 -9.09 -9.88
CA SER A 199 -0.82 -10.05 -9.58
C SER A 199 -0.48 -10.09 -8.09
N PHE A 200 -0.58 -8.96 -7.39
CA PHE A 200 -0.32 -8.86 -5.97
C PHE A 200 -1.37 -9.59 -5.13
N TYR A 201 -2.65 -9.37 -5.43
CA TYR A 201 -3.76 -9.82 -4.57
C TYR A 201 -4.32 -11.21 -4.92
N MET A 202 -4.11 -11.71 -6.14
CA MET A 202 -4.82 -12.92 -6.58
C MET A 202 -4.07 -14.22 -6.30
N LEU A 203 -4.83 -15.25 -5.91
CA LEU A 203 -4.29 -16.58 -5.64
C LEU A 203 -3.49 -17.17 -6.82
N PRO A 204 -3.95 -17.16 -8.09
CA PRO A 204 -3.21 -17.81 -9.18
C PRO A 204 -1.78 -17.31 -9.38
N THR A 205 -1.54 -16.03 -9.10
CA THR A 205 -0.24 -15.38 -9.25
C THR A 205 0.65 -15.50 -8.02
N ARG A 206 0.08 -15.91 -6.88
CA ARG A 206 0.78 -16.11 -5.58
C ARG A 206 0.93 -17.58 -5.21
N ALA A 207 0.14 -18.48 -5.85
CA ALA A 207 0.10 -19.89 -5.51
C ALA A 207 1.45 -20.61 -5.68
N TRP A 208 2.31 -20.15 -6.62
CA TRP A 208 3.62 -20.75 -6.86
C TRP A 208 4.52 -20.72 -5.62
N GLU A 209 4.42 -19.71 -4.75
CA GLU A 209 5.18 -19.62 -3.50
C GLU A 209 4.77 -20.74 -2.52
N MET A 210 3.46 -20.97 -2.40
CA MET A 210 2.95 -22.07 -1.58
C MET A 210 3.27 -23.42 -2.20
N LEU A 211 3.21 -23.56 -3.53
CA LEU A 211 3.64 -24.78 -4.22
C LEU A 211 5.15 -25.01 -4.06
N LEU A 212 5.98 -23.95 -4.04
CA LEU A 212 7.41 -24.07 -3.72
C LEU A 212 7.63 -24.71 -2.34
N GLY A 213 6.80 -24.34 -1.36
CA GLY A 213 6.74 -25.04 -0.07
C GLY A 213 6.42 -26.52 -0.20
N GLY A 214 5.51 -26.88 -1.11
CA GLY A 214 5.23 -28.28 -1.45
C GLY A 214 6.42 -28.99 -2.10
N VAL A 215 7.16 -28.31 -2.96
CA VAL A 215 8.44 -28.82 -3.52
C VAL A 215 9.46 -29.07 -2.39
N ALA A 216 9.52 -28.18 -1.39
CA ALA A 216 10.38 -28.39 -0.22
C ALA A 216 10.01 -29.67 0.54
N PHE A 217 8.73 -30.00 0.66
CA PHE A 217 8.30 -31.26 1.26
C PHE A 217 8.79 -32.47 0.46
N PHE A 218 8.79 -32.42 -0.87
CA PHE A 218 9.33 -33.55 -1.70
C PHE A 218 10.85 -33.66 -1.62
N ALA A 219 11.54 -32.61 -1.20
CA ALA A 219 12.98 -32.59 -0.96
C ALA A 219 13.35 -32.96 0.49
N ASP A 220 12.34 -33.24 1.34
CA ASP A 220 12.56 -33.62 2.75
C ASP A 220 13.52 -34.82 2.83
N ASP A 221 14.47 -34.76 3.79
CA ASP A 221 15.46 -35.79 4.10
C ASP A 221 16.46 -36.14 2.96
N LYS A 222 16.53 -35.32 1.88
CA LYS A 222 17.53 -35.54 0.83
C LYS A 222 18.92 -35.08 1.24
N ILE A 223 19.02 -34.06 2.10
CA ILE A 223 20.29 -33.49 2.55
C ILE A 223 20.63 -34.13 3.89
N LYS A 224 21.58 -35.06 3.87
CA LYS A 224 22.02 -35.78 5.07
C LYS A 224 23.29 -35.22 5.70
N ASP A 225 24.14 -34.59 4.89
CA ASP A 225 25.38 -34.01 5.33
C ASP A 225 25.13 -32.74 6.17
N VAL A 226 25.67 -32.70 7.37
CA VAL A 226 25.47 -31.62 8.36
C VAL A 226 26.07 -30.30 7.89
N LEU A 227 27.19 -30.35 7.14
CA LEU A 227 27.83 -29.15 6.61
C LEU A 227 26.93 -28.48 5.58
N TRP A 228 26.37 -29.27 4.63
CA TRP A 228 25.42 -28.77 3.64
C TRP A 228 24.13 -28.27 4.26
N GLN A 229 23.61 -28.95 5.29
CA GLN A 229 22.46 -28.45 6.07
C GLN A 229 22.77 -27.07 6.67
N LYS A 230 23.93 -26.91 7.29
CA LYS A 230 24.36 -25.65 7.89
C LYS A 230 24.53 -24.53 6.86
N ILE A 231 25.21 -24.82 5.73
CA ILE A 231 25.42 -23.85 4.64
C ILE A 231 24.07 -23.38 4.08
N LEU A 232 23.16 -24.31 3.75
CA LEU A 232 21.84 -23.99 3.21
C LEU A 232 21.00 -23.17 4.20
N ALA A 233 21.04 -23.51 5.49
CA ALA A 233 20.32 -22.74 6.50
C ALA A 233 20.86 -21.30 6.60
N ILE A 234 22.19 -21.11 6.64
CA ILE A 234 22.81 -19.79 6.67
C ILE A 234 22.42 -19.00 5.39
N THR A 235 22.61 -19.59 4.23
CA THR A 235 22.26 -18.95 2.95
C THR A 235 20.80 -18.57 2.91
N GLY A 236 19.89 -19.44 3.37
CA GLY A 236 18.48 -19.16 3.42
C GLY A 236 18.12 -17.98 4.32
N TYR A 237 18.64 -17.90 5.52
CA TYR A 237 18.45 -16.76 6.41
C TYR A 237 19.05 -15.48 5.84
N LEU A 238 20.24 -15.54 5.23
CA LEU A 238 20.87 -14.38 4.60
C LEU A 238 20.04 -13.84 3.43
N LEU A 239 19.51 -14.70 2.55
CA LEU A 239 18.64 -14.29 1.44
C LEU A 239 17.40 -13.55 1.94
N ILE A 240 16.77 -14.03 3.02
CA ILE A 240 15.60 -13.37 3.62
C ILE A 240 16.01 -11.99 4.20
N LEU A 241 17.09 -11.92 4.95
CA LEU A 241 17.56 -10.65 5.52
C LEU A 241 17.97 -9.65 4.43
N ILE A 242 18.72 -10.11 3.42
CA ILE A 242 19.06 -9.28 2.25
C ILE A 242 17.79 -8.72 1.62
N SER A 243 16.74 -9.54 1.41
CA SER A 243 15.49 -9.03 0.83
C SER A 243 14.84 -7.94 1.69
N PHE A 244 14.91 -8.04 3.04
CA PHE A 244 14.36 -7.03 3.94
C PHE A 244 15.10 -5.69 3.87
N PHE A 245 16.42 -5.72 3.65
CA PHE A 245 17.25 -4.51 3.64
C PHE A 245 17.42 -3.86 2.27
N THR A 246 17.30 -4.64 1.19
CA THR A 246 17.63 -4.16 -0.17
C THR A 246 16.43 -3.95 -1.07
N LEU A 247 15.30 -4.61 -0.80
CA LEU A 247 14.07 -4.42 -1.57
C LEU A 247 13.29 -3.22 -1.04
N ASP A 248 12.47 -2.65 -1.91
CA ASP A 248 11.55 -1.56 -1.59
C ASP A 248 10.23 -1.67 -2.38
N GLU A 249 9.32 -0.75 -2.15
CA GLU A 249 8.01 -0.69 -2.78
C GLU A 249 8.05 -0.36 -4.29
N LEU A 250 9.23 0.00 -4.84
CA LEU A 250 9.44 0.32 -6.25
C LEU A 250 9.57 -0.91 -7.12
N VAL A 251 10.06 -1.98 -6.52
CA VAL A 251 10.26 -3.23 -7.23
C VAL A 251 8.90 -3.82 -7.59
N LEU A 252 8.77 -4.23 -8.85
CA LEU A 252 7.56 -4.92 -9.31
C LEU A 252 7.33 -6.18 -8.46
N TRP A 253 6.18 -6.23 -7.74
CA TRP A 253 5.86 -7.30 -6.81
C TRP A 253 4.44 -7.86 -7.05
N PRO A 254 4.31 -9.21 -7.15
CA PRO A 254 5.37 -10.20 -7.30
C PRO A 254 6.15 -10.06 -8.61
N GLY A 255 7.44 -10.42 -8.58
CA GLY A 255 8.35 -10.33 -9.72
C GLY A 255 9.54 -11.27 -9.56
N PHE A 256 10.61 -11.07 -10.34
CA PHE A 256 11.83 -11.89 -10.22
C PHE A 256 12.45 -11.85 -8.82
N TYR A 257 12.40 -10.69 -8.17
CA TYR A 257 12.97 -10.53 -6.83
C TYR A 257 12.19 -11.26 -5.74
N THR A 258 10.94 -11.67 -5.99
CA THR A 258 10.16 -12.52 -5.06
C THR A 258 10.82 -13.90 -4.86
N LEU A 259 11.63 -14.34 -5.84
CA LEU A 259 12.43 -15.57 -5.69
C LEU A 259 13.42 -15.49 -4.52
N VAL A 260 13.93 -14.32 -4.17
CA VAL A 260 14.96 -14.20 -3.12
C VAL A 260 14.44 -14.63 -1.75
N PRO A 261 13.37 -14.05 -1.19
CA PRO A 261 12.82 -14.49 0.08
C PRO A 261 12.20 -15.89 -0.01
N ALA A 262 11.57 -16.25 -1.13
CA ALA A 262 10.96 -17.57 -1.32
C ALA A 262 12.02 -18.69 -1.37
N ALA A 263 13.11 -18.50 -2.10
CA ALA A 263 14.27 -19.42 -2.11
C ALA A 263 14.96 -19.49 -0.75
N GLY A 264 15.05 -18.36 -0.04
CA GLY A 264 15.55 -18.31 1.32
C GLY A 264 14.74 -19.20 2.26
N ALA A 265 13.41 -19.06 2.25
CA ALA A 265 12.52 -19.91 3.04
C ALA A 265 12.60 -21.39 2.64
N PHE A 266 12.64 -21.67 1.34
CA PHE A 266 12.83 -23.01 0.82
C PHE A 266 14.13 -23.65 1.33
N ALA A 267 15.26 -22.93 1.25
CA ALA A 267 16.57 -23.41 1.69
C ALA A 267 16.59 -23.74 3.20
N VAL A 268 16.03 -22.86 4.05
CA VAL A 268 15.93 -23.13 5.50
C VAL A 268 15.08 -24.39 5.77
N ILE A 269 13.94 -24.54 5.09
CA ILE A 269 13.02 -25.66 5.30
C ILE A 269 13.67 -27.00 4.94
N ILE A 270 14.36 -27.09 3.79
CA ILE A 270 15.01 -28.33 3.34
C ILE A 270 16.30 -28.63 4.11
N ALA A 271 16.98 -27.60 4.63
CA ALA A 271 18.17 -27.77 5.45
C ALA A 271 17.91 -28.52 6.75
N LYS A 272 16.74 -28.33 7.36
CA LYS A 272 16.34 -28.93 8.66
C LYS A 272 17.39 -28.73 9.77
N TYR A 273 18.21 -27.69 9.67
CA TYR A 273 19.29 -27.46 10.62
C TYR A 273 18.78 -26.73 11.87
N ASN A 274 18.66 -27.46 12.97
CA ASN A 274 18.08 -26.95 14.21
C ASN A 274 19.12 -26.56 15.28
N ASN A 275 20.43 -26.64 14.98
CA ASN A 275 21.48 -26.54 16.00
C ASN A 275 22.10 -25.14 16.17
N PHE A 276 21.59 -24.10 15.48
CA PHE A 276 22.02 -22.74 15.78
C PHE A 276 21.49 -22.29 17.15
N SER A 277 22.34 -21.78 18.01
CA SER A 277 21.95 -21.23 19.33
C SER A 277 20.98 -20.05 19.20
N VAL A 278 21.19 -19.21 18.17
CA VAL A 278 20.32 -18.03 17.88
C VAL A 278 18.88 -18.45 17.58
N ILE A 279 18.65 -19.46 16.74
CA ILE A 279 17.28 -19.87 16.43
C ILE A 279 16.58 -20.57 17.60
N ARG A 280 17.32 -21.07 18.59
CA ARG A 280 16.78 -21.70 19.79
C ARG A 280 16.48 -20.72 20.92
N GLN A 281 16.85 -19.45 20.77
CA GLN A 281 16.60 -18.45 21.82
C GLN A 281 15.10 -18.35 22.14
N GLN A 282 14.79 -18.32 23.43
CA GLN A 282 13.39 -18.35 23.91
C GLN A 282 12.56 -17.20 23.37
N GLY A 283 13.11 -15.99 23.27
CA GLY A 283 12.44 -14.82 22.73
C GLY A 283 12.05 -15.01 21.26
N LEU A 284 12.97 -15.48 20.42
CA LEU A 284 12.71 -15.73 19.00
C LEU A 284 11.67 -16.84 18.83
N GLN A 285 11.80 -17.91 19.62
CA GLN A 285 10.85 -19.03 19.62
C GLN A 285 9.46 -18.61 20.13
N PHE A 286 9.38 -17.70 21.08
CA PHE A 286 8.15 -17.10 21.56
C PHE A 286 7.44 -16.32 20.45
N ILE A 287 8.14 -15.41 19.76
CA ILE A 287 7.58 -14.64 18.64
C ILE A 287 7.07 -15.56 17.51
N GLY A 288 7.83 -16.61 17.17
CA GLY A 288 7.40 -17.60 16.19
C GLY A 288 6.11 -18.33 16.57
N ARG A 289 5.92 -18.66 17.84
CA ARG A 289 4.69 -19.30 18.34
C ARG A 289 3.48 -18.39 18.20
N ILE A 290 3.61 -17.10 18.57
CA ILE A 290 2.50 -16.14 18.53
C ILE A 290 2.35 -15.46 17.16
N SER A 291 3.17 -15.81 16.16
CA SER A 291 3.29 -15.05 14.89
C SER A 291 1.98 -14.83 14.15
N TYR A 292 1.03 -15.77 14.21
CA TYR A 292 -0.29 -15.60 13.59
C TYR A 292 -1.11 -14.51 14.28
N SER A 293 -1.28 -14.60 15.60
CA SER A 293 -2.00 -13.58 16.36
C SER A 293 -1.27 -12.22 16.29
N LEU A 294 0.07 -12.21 16.31
CA LEU A 294 0.86 -10.99 16.15
C LEU A 294 0.64 -10.36 14.75
N TYR A 295 0.57 -11.19 13.70
CA TYR A 295 0.21 -10.74 12.35
C TYR A 295 -1.18 -10.12 12.29
N LEU A 296 -2.15 -10.65 13.00
CA LEU A 296 -3.49 -10.08 13.05
C LEU A 296 -3.52 -8.72 13.75
N TRP A 297 -2.81 -8.54 14.87
CA TRP A 297 -2.92 -7.35 15.71
C TRP A 297 -2.02 -6.19 15.33
N HIS A 298 -0.85 -6.43 14.70
CA HIS A 298 0.12 -5.37 14.44
C HIS A 298 -0.42 -4.25 13.55
N TRP A 299 -1.16 -4.61 12.50
CA TRP A 299 -1.65 -3.66 11.51
C TRP A 299 -2.75 -2.74 12.05
N PRO A 300 -3.84 -3.22 12.68
CA PRO A 300 -4.83 -2.34 13.30
C PRO A 300 -4.24 -1.43 14.38
N VAL A 301 -3.29 -1.91 15.17
CA VAL A 301 -2.58 -1.07 16.16
C VAL A 301 -1.88 0.09 15.48
N TYR A 302 -1.17 -0.17 14.40
CA TYR A 302 -0.49 0.86 13.62
C TYR A 302 -1.47 1.85 12.99
N VAL A 303 -2.51 1.35 12.31
CA VAL A 303 -3.48 2.21 11.60
C VAL A 303 -4.26 3.10 12.57
N VAL A 304 -4.69 2.59 13.71
CA VAL A 304 -5.33 3.41 14.75
C VAL A 304 -4.37 4.48 15.26
N ALA A 305 -3.11 4.13 15.49
CA ALA A 305 -2.11 5.09 15.94
C ALA A 305 -1.88 6.21 14.91
N GLN A 306 -1.78 5.86 13.62
CA GLN A 306 -1.66 6.85 12.54
C GLN A 306 -2.93 7.72 12.40
N TYR A 307 -4.11 7.13 12.58
CA TYR A 307 -5.38 7.89 12.57
C TYR A 307 -5.42 8.95 13.68
N TYR A 308 -4.68 8.74 14.77
CA TYR A 308 -4.50 9.70 15.87
C TYR A 308 -3.25 10.58 15.76
N GLY A 309 -2.48 10.44 14.69
CA GLY A 309 -1.28 11.26 14.46
C GLY A 309 -0.14 10.98 15.45
N LEU A 310 -0.02 9.74 15.96
CA LEU A 310 1.05 9.40 16.91
C LEU A 310 2.43 9.26 16.24
N GLY A 311 2.49 9.35 14.91
CA GLY A 311 3.73 9.36 14.14
C GLY A 311 4.50 8.04 14.13
N THR A 312 5.73 8.08 13.60
CA THR A 312 6.62 6.91 13.40
C THR A 312 7.99 7.09 14.06
N GLY A 313 8.08 7.91 15.10
CA GLY A 313 9.30 8.07 15.88
C GLY A 313 9.66 6.79 16.67
N THR A 314 10.93 6.66 17.08
CA THR A 314 11.45 5.44 17.76
C THR A 314 10.61 5.03 18.97
N ILE A 315 10.19 6.00 19.80
CA ILE A 315 9.34 5.74 20.98
C ILE A 315 7.97 5.20 20.56
N ALA A 316 7.37 5.80 19.54
CA ALA A 316 6.06 5.39 19.00
C ALA A 316 6.14 3.96 18.44
N VAL A 317 7.16 3.65 17.65
CA VAL A 317 7.41 2.30 17.12
C VAL A 317 7.60 1.28 18.24
N GLY A 318 8.35 1.62 19.27
CA GLY A 318 8.52 0.77 20.47
C GLY A 318 7.17 0.49 21.15
N PHE A 319 6.34 1.52 21.31
CA PHE A 319 4.99 1.39 21.88
C PHE A 319 4.07 0.50 21.02
N TYR A 320 4.03 0.72 19.69
CA TYR A 320 3.22 -0.11 18.77
C TYR A 320 3.68 -1.58 18.80
N SER A 321 4.99 -1.81 18.83
CA SER A 321 5.56 -3.15 18.91
C SER A 321 5.13 -3.85 20.20
N ALA A 322 5.28 -3.18 21.34
CA ALA A 322 4.89 -3.72 22.64
C ALA A 322 3.39 -4.02 22.71
N LEU A 323 2.55 -3.10 22.22
CA LEU A 323 1.09 -3.26 22.21
C LEU A 323 0.65 -4.40 21.29
N SER A 324 1.26 -4.51 20.11
CA SER A 324 0.99 -5.59 19.15
C SER A 324 1.38 -6.95 19.71
N ILE A 325 2.52 -7.05 20.39
CA ILE A 325 2.97 -8.28 21.06
C ILE A 325 2.01 -8.62 22.21
N ALA A 326 1.58 -7.65 23.00
CA ALA A 326 0.65 -7.88 24.12
C ALA A 326 -0.70 -8.41 23.62
N PHE A 327 -1.33 -7.76 22.64
CA PHE A 327 -2.58 -8.22 22.04
C PHE A 327 -2.41 -9.54 21.30
N GLY A 328 -1.32 -9.71 20.57
CA GLY A 328 -0.99 -10.98 19.90
C GLY A 328 -0.85 -12.12 20.89
N TYR A 329 -0.16 -11.89 22.01
CA TYR A 329 0.01 -12.88 23.08
C TYR A 329 -1.34 -13.21 23.77
N MET A 330 -2.15 -12.21 24.07
CA MET A 330 -3.49 -12.44 24.66
C MET A 330 -4.38 -13.25 23.71
N SER A 331 -4.39 -12.89 22.42
CA SER A 331 -5.14 -13.64 21.40
C SER A 331 -4.61 -15.09 21.27
N TYR A 332 -3.31 -15.28 21.22
CA TYR A 332 -2.68 -16.60 21.19
C TYR A 332 -3.04 -17.45 22.41
N LYS A 333 -2.99 -16.87 23.60
CA LYS A 333 -3.18 -17.59 24.86
C LYS A 333 -4.65 -17.92 25.15
N TYR A 334 -5.57 -17.01 24.83
CA TYR A 334 -6.96 -17.12 25.26
C TYR A 334 -7.94 -17.41 24.11
N ILE A 335 -7.64 -17.02 22.88
CA ILE A 335 -8.57 -17.14 21.75
C ILE A 335 -8.21 -18.32 20.84
N GLU A 336 -6.94 -18.46 20.45
CA GLU A 336 -6.52 -19.58 19.59
C GLU A 336 -6.80 -20.97 20.20
N PRO A 337 -6.67 -21.17 21.54
CA PRO A 337 -6.96 -22.46 22.16
C PRO A 337 -8.46 -22.74 22.33
N LEU A 338 -9.34 -21.77 22.07
CA LEU A 338 -10.77 -21.98 22.16
C LEU A 338 -11.20 -23.02 21.11
N GLN A 339 -11.09 -24.28 21.50
CA GLN A 339 -11.69 -25.37 20.74
C GLN A 339 -13.19 -25.28 20.94
N PHE A 340 -13.88 -24.65 19.97
CA PHE A 340 -15.34 -24.68 19.99
C PHE A 340 -15.78 -26.15 19.94
N LYS A 341 -16.25 -26.69 21.05
CA LYS A 341 -16.76 -28.06 21.16
C LYS A 341 -17.91 -28.35 20.17
N ARG A 342 -18.54 -27.28 19.66
CA ARG A 342 -19.61 -27.36 18.65
C ARG A 342 -19.20 -26.63 17.38
N LYS A 343 -19.01 -27.36 16.30
CA LYS A 343 -18.65 -26.85 14.95
C LYS A 343 -19.53 -25.68 14.51
N ARG A 344 -20.82 -25.74 14.83
CA ARG A 344 -21.81 -24.71 14.50
C ARG A 344 -21.56 -23.38 15.19
N ALA A 345 -20.86 -23.36 16.33
CA ALA A 345 -20.65 -22.12 17.09
C ALA A 345 -19.74 -21.13 16.35
N VAL A 346 -18.67 -21.58 15.71
CA VAL A 346 -17.76 -20.68 14.94
C VAL A 346 -18.49 -20.04 13.78
N VAL A 347 -19.27 -20.86 13.04
CA VAL A 347 -20.08 -20.38 11.90
C VAL A 347 -21.18 -19.41 12.40
N ALA A 348 -21.85 -19.76 13.51
CA ALA A 348 -22.85 -18.87 14.12
C ALA A 348 -22.24 -17.53 14.56
N CYS A 349 -21.07 -17.53 15.20
CA CYS A 349 -20.35 -16.29 15.55
C CYS A 349 -20.02 -15.45 14.30
N ALA A 350 -19.56 -16.08 13.22
CA ALA A 350 -19.27 -15.38 11.97
C ALA A 350 -20.55 -14.75 11.37
N ILE A 351 -21.67 -15.49 11.36
CA ILE A 351 -22.97 -14.98 10.87
C ILE A 351 -23.45 -13.83 11.75
N VAL A 352 -23.42 -13.97 13.07
CA VAL A 352 -23.83 -12.91 14.01
C VAL A 352 -23.00 -11.66 13.81
N LEU A 353 -21.69 -11.80 13.66
CA LEU A 353 -20.80 -10.67 13.41
C LEU A 353 -21.09 -10.01 12.06
N LEU A 354 -21.31 -10.79 10.99
CA LEU A 354 -21.68 -10.27 9.67
C LEU A 354 -23.02 -9.51 9.72
N VAL A 355 -24.03 -10.07 10.36
CA VAL A 355 -25.33 -9.39 10.55
C VAL A 355 -25.15 -8.10 11.35
N GLY A 356 -24.32 -8.12 12.40
CA GLY A 356 -24.00 -6.91 13.18
C GLY A 356 -23.31 -5.84 12.37
N VAL A 357 -22.32 -6.22 11.53
CA VAL A 357 -21.59 -5.33 10.63
C VAL A 357 -22.55 -4.71 9.60
N PHE A 358 -23.36 -5.55 8.95
CA PHE A 358 -24.35 -5.09 7.97
C PHE A 358 -25.39 -4.14 8.59
N THR A 359 -25.86 -4.46 9.79
CA THR A 359 -26.80 -3.60 10.53
C THR A 359 -26.16 -2.26 10.89
N ALA A 360 -24.89 -2.29 11.34
CA ALA A 360 -24.14 -1.07 11.67
C ALA A 360 -23.93 -0.18 10.45
N ASP A 361 -23.69 -0.77 9.26
CA ASP A 361 -23.56 -0.05 7.99
C ASP A 361 -24.91 0.56 7.57
N TYR A 362 -25.98 -0.22 7.59
CA TYR A 362 -27.31 0.21 7.15
C TYR A 362 -27.86 1.38 7.96
N TYR A 363 -27.64 1.40 9.29
CA TYR A 363 -28.12 2.45 10.18
C TYR A 363 -27.13 3.57 10.44
N ASP A 364 -25.97 3.62 9.77
CA ASP A 364 -24.87 4.56 10.09
C ASP A 364 -24.61 4.58 11.62
N ALA A 365 -24.38 3.42 12.21
CA ALA A 365 -24.56 3.17 13.65
C ALA A 365 -23.79 4.10 14.60
N ASN A 366 -22.66 4.69 14.19
CA ASN A 366 -21.91 5.63 15.04
C ASN A 366 -22.21 7.13 14.77
N ARG A 367 -23.16 7.42 13.88
CA ARG A 367 -23.49 8.80 13.48
C ARG A 367 -23.96 9.66 14.67
N PHE A 368 -24.68 9.08 15.62
CA PHE A 368 -25.21 9.80 16.78
C PHE A 368 -24.14 10.31 17.76
N ILE A 369 -22.90 9.79 17.66
CA ILE A 369 -21.77 10.22 18.51
C ILE A 369 -21.30 11.63 18.11
N TYR A 370 -21.56 12.04 16.86
CA TYR A 370 -21.00 13.26 16.27
C TYR A 370 -22.07 14.32 16.04
N ASN A 371 -21.71 15.59 16.28
CA ASN A 371 -22.62 16.68 15.99
C ASN A 371 -22.72 16.95 14.46
N ASN A 372 -23.82 17.58 14.03
CA ASN A 372 -24.10 17.81 12.62
C ASN A 372 -22.99 18.59 11.91
N LYS A 373 -22.32 19.53 12.59
CA LYS A 373 -21.25 20.34 11.99
C LYS A 373 -19.99 19.49 11.76
N THR A 374 -19.64 18.60 12.69
CA THR A 374 -18.58 17.62 12.51
C THR A 374 -18.86 16.73 11.29
N LEU A 375 -20.09 16.26 11.16
CA LEU A 375 -20.51 15.42 10.03
C LEU A 375 -20.42 16.17 8.69
N LEU A 376 -20.83 17.44 8.65
CA LEU A 376 -20.70 18.28 7.46
C LEU A 376 -19.23 18.46 7.03
N ILE A 377 -18.34 18.63 7.99
CA ILE A 377 -16.90 18.74 7.73
C ILE A 377 -16.35 17.41 7.20
N ALA A 378 -16.70 16.31 7.86
CA ALA A 378 -16.24 14.98 7.49
C ALA A 378 -16.74 14.55 6.11
N ASN A 379 -17.97 14.90 5.73
CA ASN A 379 -18.57 14.55 4.44
C ASN A 379 -17.87 15.22 3.24
N ASN A 380 -16.94 16.15 3.48
CA ASN A 380 -16.10 16.71 2.43
C ASN A 380 -14.97 15.74 1.98
N VAL A 381 -14.84 14.57 2.61
CA VAL A 381 -13.90 13.52 2.16
C VAL A 381 -14.39 12.94 0.84
N GLY A 382 -13.55 13.02 -0.18
CA GLY A 382 -13.77 12.29 -1.43
C GLY A 382 -14.97 12.74 -2.27
N ILE A 383 -15.47 13.97 -2.10
CA ILE A 383 -16.57 14.49 -2.91
C ILE A 383 -16.22 14.41 -4.40
N LYS A 384 -16.70 13.35 -5.05
CA LYS A 384 -16.81 13.27 -6.51
C LYS A 384 -17.89 14.26 -6.95
N GLN A 385 -17.55 15.52 -7.15
CA GLN A 385 -18.55 16.54 -7.50
C GLN A 385 -18.15 17.36 -8.72
N LYS A 386 -19.17 17.89 -9.42
CA LYS A 386 -19.05 18.86 -10.53
C LYS A 386 -17.99 19.95 -10.29
N PRO A 387 -17.77 20.49 -9.05
CA PRO A 387 -16.69 21.41 -8.76
C PRO A 387 -15.29 20.91 -9.11
N PHE A 388 -15.01 19.60 -8.89
CA PHE A 388 -13.73 19.00 -9.25
C PHE A 388 -13.47 19.04 -10.76
N TYR A 389 -14.47 18.70 -11.58
CA TYR A 389 -14.35 18.74 -13.05
C TYR A 389 -13.97 20.14 -13.54
N LYS A 390 -14.61 21.18 -12.99
CA LYS A 390 -14.31 22.57 -13.32
C LYS A 390 -12.94 22.99 -12.81
N GLN A 391 -12.62 22.68 -11.54
CA GLN A 391 -11.37 23.09 -10.89
C GLN A 391 -10.15 22.61 -11.66
N TYR A 392 -10.15 21.34 -12.10
CA TYR A 392 -9.03 20.69 -12.81
C TYR A 392 -9.12 20.85 -14.32
N ARG A 393 -10.27 21.27 -14.87
CA ARG A 393 -10.62 21.14 -16.28
C ARG A 393 -10.52 19.68 -16.74
N LYS A 394 -11.12 18.77 -15.91
CA LYS A 394 -11.06 17.33 -16.13
C LYS A 394 -11.76 16.98 -17.47
N ASP A 395 -11.22 15.96 -18.15
CA ASP A 395 -11.66 15.46 -19.45
C ASP A 395 -11.58 16.51 -20.59
N THR A 396 -10.86 17.61 -20.34
CA THR A 396 -10.49 18.61 -21.34
C THR A 396 -8.98 18.84 -21.35
N CYS A 397 -8.43 19.50 -20.35
CA CYS A 397 -6.99 19.83 -20.24
C CYS A 397 -6.26 19.08 -19.11
N PHE A 398 -7.01 18.42 -18.23
CA PHE A 398 -6.52 17.39 -17.31
C PHE A 398 -7.07 16.05 -17.77
N VAL A 399 -6.23 15.24 -18.43
CA VAL A 399 -6.65 14.06 -19.19
C VAL A 399 -5.89 12.79 -18.76
N GLU A 400 -6.57 11.65 -18.86
CA GLU A 400 -6.01 10.33 -18.57
C GLU A 400 -5.55 9.59 -19.85
N SER A 401 -5.79 10.16 -21.03
CA SER A 401 -5.43 9.59 -22.33
C SER A 401 -5.23 10.68 -23.38
N MET A 402 -4.23 10.52 -24.25
CA MET A 402 -4.01 11.41 -25.41
C MET A 402 -5.21 11.44 -26.38
N ARG A 403 -6.05 10.42 -26.40
CA ARG A 403 -7.28 10.41 -27.25
C ARG A 403 -8.28 11.48 -26.85
N VAL A 404 -8.25 11.93 -25.59
CA VAL A 404 -9.16 12.95 -25.05
C VAL A 404 -8.53 14.33 -25.11
N PHE A 405 -7.20 14.42 -25.09
CA PHE A 405 -6.48 15.69 -25.12
C PHE A 405 -6.67 16.36 -26.49
N LYS A 406 -7.12 17.61 -26.46
CA LYS A 406 -7.27 18.45 -27.65
C LYS A 406 -6.49 19.74 -27.47
N ASN A 407 -5.76 20.14 -28.50
CA ASN A 407 -5.06 21.43 -28.48
C ASN A 407 -6.06 22.58 -28.22
N GLU A 408 -7.22 22.54 -28.84
CA GLU A 408 -8.33 23.41 -28.48
C GLU A 408 -9.28 22.69 -27.51
N PRO A 409 -9.64 23.30 -26.37
CA PRO A 409 -9.32 24.68 -25.91
C PRO A 409 -8.10 24.76 -24.97
N CYS A 410 -7.16 23.80 -24.96
CA CYS A 410 -6.14 23.70 -23.93
C CYS A 410 -4.86 24.46 -24.21
N LEU A 411 -4.48 24.53 -25.50
CA LEU A 411 -3.21 25.13 -25.95
C LEU A 411 -3.45 26.30 -26.93
N CYS A 412 -4.63 26.93 -26.88
CA CYS A 412 -4.93 28.12 -27.66
C CYS A 412 -4.22 29.35 -27.11
N PHE A 413 -3.54 30.07 -27.97
CA PHE A 413 -2.91 31.35 -27.64
C PHE A 413 -3.91 32.50 -27.68
N ALA A 414 -3.75 33.45 -26.77
CA ALA A 414 -4.51 34.69 -26.77
C ALA A 414 -3.64 35.83 -27.31
N GLU A 415 -4.09 36.51 -28.34
CA GLU A 415 -3.40 37.66 -28.90
C GLU A 415 -3.42 38.82 -27.91
N GLY A 416 -2.29 39.56 -27.82
CA GLY A 416 -2.13 40.71 -26.95
C GLY A 416 -2.06 40.35 -25.45
N LYS A 417 -1.99 39.08 -25.06
CA LYS A 417 -1.78 38.63 -23.69
C LYS A 417 -0.49 37.86 -23.54
N LYS A 418 0.10 37.85 -22.33
CA LYS A 418 1.18 36.94 -21.98
C LYS A 418 0.64 35.52 -21.88
N ASN A 419 1.12 34.65 -22.74
CA ASN A 419 0.69 33.25 -22.82
C ASN A 419 1.59 32.37 -21.92
N ILE A 420 1.06 31.95 -20.79
CA ILE A 420 1.78 31.13 -19.80
C ILE A 420 1.26 29.70 -19.87
N LEU A 421 2.17 28.76 -20.22
CA LEU A 421 1.85 27.34 -20.28
C LEU A 421 2.03 26.70 -18.90
N ILE A 422 0.98 26.07 -18.37
CA ILE A 422 1.04 25.30 -17.13
C ILE A 422 1.11 23.80 -17.45
N ILE A 423 2.16 23.10 -17.00
CA ILE A 423 2.40 21.69 -17.23
C ILE A 423 2.70 20.95 -15.92
N GLY A 424 2.04 19.79 -15.72
CA GLY A 424 2.22 19.02 -14.49
C GLY A 424 1.18 17.93 -14.30
N ASP A 425 1.12 17.45 -13.07
CA ASP A 425 0.15 16.46 -12.66
C ASP A 425 -1.10 17.08 -11.98
N SER A 426 -1.80 16.27 -11.17
CA SER A 426 -2.98 16.72 -10.42
C SER A 426 -2.69 17.87 -9.45
N HIS A 427 -1.45 18.01 -8.96
CA HIS A 427 -1.05 19.09 -8.06
C HIS A 427 -0.95 20.46 -8.76
N LEU A 428 -0.74 20.48 -10.07
CA LEU A 428 -0.88 21.71 -10.82
C LEU A 428 -2.32 21.90 -11.31
N ALA A 429 -2.95 20.83 -11.81
CA ALA A 429 -4.32 20.88 -12.30
C ALA A 429 -5.31 21.42 -11.26
N GLN A 430 -5.12 21.11 -9.96
CA GLN A 430 -5.95 21.65 -8.88
C GLN A 430 -5.92 23.17 -8.75
N LEU A 431 -4.88 23.83 -9.27
CA LEU A 431 -4.73 25.29 -9.28
C LEU A 431 -5.30 25.95 -10.55
N ALA A 432 -5.60 25.16 -11.61
CA ALA A 432 -5.87 25.69 -12.94
C ALA A 432 -7.02 26.70 -12.98
N GLN A 433 -8.19 26.39 -12.39
CA GLN A 433 -9.30 27.32 -12.32
C GLN A 433 -8.94 28.57 -11.51
N SER A 434 -8.28 28.41 -10.36
CA SER A 434 -7.91 29.53 -9.50
C SER A 434 -6.83 30.43 -10.12
N LEU A 435 -5.93 29.88 -10.93
CA LEU A 435 -4.99 30.68 -11.74
C LEU A 435 -5.74 31.52 -12.77
N GLN A 436 -6.67 30.92 -13.53
CA GLN A 436 -7.44 31.66 -14.50
C GLN A 436 -8.26 32.81 -13.86
N GLU A 437 -9.01 32.48 -12.80
CA GLU A 437 -9.85 33.47 -12.09
C GLU A 437 -9.02 34.49 -11.30
N GLY A 438 -7.92 34.07 -10.65
CA GLY A 438 -7.08 34.94 -9.85
C GLY A 438 -6.30 36.01 -10.64
N PHE A 439 -6.13 35.77 -11.94
CA PHE A 439 -5.48 36.69 -12.88
C PHE A 439 -6.45 37.26 -13.93
N GLU A 440 -7.75 37.05 -13.72
CA GLU A 440 -8.77 37.68 -14.57
C GLU A 440 -8.64 39.20 -14.51
N GLY A 441 -8.61 39.85 -15.68
CA GLY A 441 -8.37 41.29 -15.80
C GLY A 441 -6.89 41.70 -15.86
N GLU A 442 -5.94 40.79 -15.62
CA GLU A 442 -4.53 40.96 -15.91
C GLU A 442 -4.22 40.55 -17.37
N ASN A 443 -3.14 41.05 -17.93
CA ASN A 443 -2.74 40.74 -19.31
C ASN A 443 -2.07 39.36 -19.42
N ILE A 444 -2.71 38.32 -18.81
CA ILE A 444 -2.21 36.92 -18.76
C ILE A 444 -3.25 35.97 -19.29
N HIS A 445 -2.79 34.98 -20.05
CA HIS A 445 -3.58 33.85 -20.52
C HIS A 445 -2.86 32.54 -20.18
N PHE A 446 -3.59 31.57 -19.61
CA PHE A 446 -3.04 30.27 -19.22
C PHE A 446 -3.42 29.17 -20.19
N LEU A 447 -2.41 28.56 -20.84
CA LEU A 447 -2.51 27.29 -21.55
C LEU A 447 -2.28 26.17 -20.53
N GLN A 448 -2.94 25.01 -20.73
CA GLN A 448 -2.84 23.91 -19.77
C GLN A 448 -2.64 22.55 -20.45
N ALA A 449 -1.62 21.82 -20.00
CA ALA A 449 -1.39 20.43 -20.33
C ALA A 449 -1.04 19.64 -19.05
N THR A 450 -2.03 18.97 -18.48
CA THR A 450 -1.86 18.27 -17.19
C THR A 450 -2.46 16.86 -17.26
N ALA A 451 -1.84 15.90 -16.54
CA ALA A 451 -2.29 14.51 -16.50
C ALA A 451 -2.00 13.86 -15.13
N PRO A 452 -2.84 12.92 -14.65
CA PRO A 452 -2.68 12.31 -13.35
C PRO A 452 -1.30 11.67 -13.19
N GLY A 453 -0.62 11.93 -12.06
CA GLY A 453 0.64 11.30 -11.68
C GLY A 453 1.79 11.49 -12.67
N THR A 454 1.67 12.42 -13.61
CA THR A 454 2.65 12.66 -14.67
C THR A 454 3.52 13.85 -14.34
N LEU A 455 4.78 13.60 -13.95
CA LEU A 455 5.72 14.68 -13.65
C LEU A 455 6.07 15.51 -14.89
N PRO A 456 6.16 16.84 -14.75
CA PRO A 456 6.52 17.76 -15.83
C PRO A 456 8.03 17.80 -16.08
N THR A 457 8.65 16.66 -16.39
CA THR A 457 10.08 16.50 -16.62
C THR A 457 10.36 15.93 -18.01
N LEU A 458 11.55 16.19 -18.57
CA LEU A 458 11.94 15.72 -19.91
C LEU A 458 12.00 14.21 -20.02
N LYS A 459 12.49 13.54 -18.97
CA LYS A 459 12.62 12.08 -18.93
C LYS A 459 11.85 11.55 -17.73
N SER A 460 11.13 10.45 -17.92
CA SER A 460 10.56 9.72 -16.80
C SER A 460 11.64 8.81 -16.22
N TYR A 461 12.01 9.04 -14.96
CA TYR A 461 12.83 8.08 -14.21
C TYR A 461 11.99 6.91 -13.66
N TYR A 462 10.68 6.92 -13.96
CA TYR A 462 9.70 5.98 -13.47
C TYR A 462 8.79 5.45 -14.56
N ASN A 463 8.82 4.13 -14.76
CA ASN A 463 7.86 3.39 -15.57
C ASN A 463 6.57 3.09 -14.77
N LYS A 464 5.84 4.11 -14.31
CA LYS A 464 4.47 3.88 -13.84
C LYS A 464 3.56 3.78 -15.06
N LYS A 465 2.91 2.64 -15.26
CA LYS A 465 1.92 2.38 -16.33
C LYS A 465 0.75 3.39 -16.38
N ASN A 466 0.57 4.19 -15.35
CA ASN A 466 -0.53 5.16 -15.22
C ASN A 466 -0.09 6.61 -15.53
N ASN A 467 1.12 6.82 -16.02
CA ASN A 467 1.59 8.14 -16.41
C ASN A 467 1.24 8.37 -17.87
N LEU A 468 0.61 9.50 -18.16
CA LEU A 468 0.42 9.94 -19.54
C LEU A 468 1.72 10.62 -20.04
N ARG A 469 2.80 9.85 -20.11
CA ARG A 469 4.11 10.34 -20.55
C ARG A 469 4.05 10.92 -21.96
N GLU A 470 3.24 10.33 -22.83
CA GLU A 470 2.99 10.81 -24.19
C GLU A 470 2.58 12.29 -24.23
N LEU A 471 1.84 12.79 -23.22
CA LEU A 471 1.48 14.21 -23.14
C LEU A 471 2.72 15.07 -22.90
N MET A 472 3.63 14.67 -22.00
CA MET A 472 4.86 15.42 -21.74
C MET A 472 5.82 15.36 -22.94
N ASP A 473 5.93 14.20 -23.58
CA ASP A 473 6.73 14.04 -24.78
C ASP A 473 6.22 14.94 -25.93
N TYR A 474 4.89 15.00 -26.13
CA TYR A 474 4.26 15.92 -27.07
C TYR A 474 4.56 17.39 -26.70
N ILE A 475 4.40 17.78 -25.44
CA ILE A 475 4.63 19.16 -25.01
C ILE A 475 6.09 19.57 -25.18
N TYR A 476 7.04 18.76 -24.69
CA TYR A 476 8.45 19.12 -24.72
C TYR A 476 9.09 18.98 -26.11
N HIS A 477 8.73 17.95 -26.87
CA HIS A 477 9.44 17.64 -28.12
C HIS A 477 8.69 18.10 -29.39
N ASP A 478 7.41 18.46 -29.28
CA ASP A 478 6.63 18.91 -30.44
C ASP A 478 6.03 20.31 -30.25
N PHE A 479 5.25 20.53 -29.19
CA PHE A 479 4.50 21.78 -29.00
C PHE A 479 5.41 22.98 -28.67
N ILE A 480 6.28 22.86 -27.66
CA ILE A 480 7.18 23.95 -27.24
C ILE A 480 8.15 24.35 -28.37
N PRO A 481 8.87 23.42 -29.06
CA PRO A 481 9.77 23.81 -30.14
C PRO A 481 9.09 24.57 -31.28
N LYS A 482 7.83 24.25 -31.59
CA LYS A 482 7.07 24.89 -32.67
C LYS A 482 6.47 26.23 -32.30
N ASN A 483 6.34 26.55 -31.03
CA ASN A 483 5.59 27.72 -30.54
C ASN A 483 6.39 28.54 -29.49
N ALA A 484 7.70 28.36 -29.41
CA ALA A 484 8.52 28.99 -28.40
C ALA A 484 8.42 30.53 -28.39
N ASP A 485 8.27 31.12 -29.57
CA ASP A 485 8.11 32.55 -29.80
C ASP A 485 6.76 33.11 -29.29
N ARG A 486 5.78 32.24 -29.02
CA ARG A 486 4.44 32.62 -28.54
C ARG A 486 4.22 32.28 -27.08
N ILE A 487 5.18 31.59 -26.43
CA ILE A 487 5.10 31.18 -25.03
C ILE A 487 5.96 32.15 -24.21
N ASP A 488 5.33 33.02 -23.44
CA ASP A 488 6.02 34.00 -22.60
C ASP A 488 6.59 33.36 -21.31
N GLY A 489 6.04 32.25 -20.87
CA GLY A 489 6.55 31.54 -19.70
C GLY A 489 5.93 30.17 -19.49
N VAL A 490 6.61 29.35 -18.70
CA VAL A 490 6.15 28.01 -18.32
C VAL A 490 6.13 27.87 -16.79
N VAL A 491 5.00 27.37 -16.27
CA VAL A 491 4.85 27.00 -14.86
C VAL A 491 4.84 25.49 -14.76
N ILE A 492 5.76 24.93 -14.00
CA ILE A 492 5.82 23.49 -13.72
C ILE A 492 5.49 23.20 -12.27
N SER A 493 4.65 22.20 -12.01
CA SER A 493 4.38 21.69 -10.67
C SER A 493 3.95 20.22 -10.72
N GLY A 494 4.16 19.53 -9.62
CA GLY A 494 3.76 18.13 -9.48
C GLY A 494 3.74 17.71 -8.03
N ASN A 495 3.25 16.50 -7.79
CA ASN A 495 3.35 15.83 -6.50
C ASN A 495 4.81 15.37 -6.29
N TRP A 496 5.68 16.33 -5.98
CA TRP A 496 7.12 16.06 -5.80
C TRP A 496 7.38 15.06 -4.68
N ALA A 497 6.65 15.16 -3.57
CA ALA A 497 6.74 14.24 -2.44
C ALA A 497 6.06 12.88 -2.68
N GLY A 498 5.16 12.78 -3.63
CA GLY A 498 4.57 11.52 -4.09
C GLY A 498 5.58 10.61 -4.80
N GLN A 499 6.76 11.14 -5.11
CA GLN A 499 7.89 10.43 -5.70
C GLN A 499 8.92 10.01 -4.61
N SER A 500 8.44 9.63 -3.44
CA SER A 500 9.25 9.31 -2.25
C SER A 500 10.37 8.30 -2.48
N LEU A 501 10.32 7.61 -3.58
CA LEU A 501 11.22 6.52 -3.98
C LEU A 501 12.27 6.97 -5.01
N VAL A 502 12.15 8.18 -5.56
CA VAL A 502 13.22 8.78 -6.37
C VAL A 502 14.23 9.40 -5.42
N ALA A 503 15.51 9.07 -5.54
CA ALA A 503 16.54 9.78 -4.81
C ALA A 503 16.36 11.29 -5.03
N GLN A 504 16.33 12.08 -3.95
CA GLN A 504 16.06 13.52 -3.99
C GLN A 504 16.93 14.25 -5.03
N ASP A 505 18.18 13.80 -5.18
CA ASP A 505 19.11 14.34 -6.19
C ASP A 505 18.69 14.02 -7.63
N SER A 506 18.07 12.86 -7.87
CA SER A 506 17.58 12.50 -9.21
C SER A 506 16.35 13.30 -9.58
N LEU A 507 15.44 13.54 -8.62
CA LEU A 507 14.30 14.43 -8.81
C LEU A 507 14.76 15.86 -9.08
N LEU A 508 15.69 16.38 -8.27
CA LEU A 508 16.26 17.71 -8.46
C LEU A 508 16.91 17.88 -9.84
N ARG A 509 17.71 16.90 -10.26
CA ARG A 509 18.30 16.88 -11.63
C ARG A 509 17.24 16.95 -12.70
N SER A 510 16.17 16.13 -12.59
CA SER A 510 15.08 16.12 -13.57
C SER A 510 14.38 17.47 -13.69
N ILE A 511 14.18 18.16 -12.56
CA ILE A 511 13.58 19.50 -12.55
C ILE A 511 14.57 20.51 -13.18
N LYS A 512 15.84 20.46 -12.80
CA LYS A 512 16.89 21.34 -13.39
C LYS A 512 17.04 21.13 -14.90
N ASP A 513 16.99 19.88 -15.36
CA ASP A 513 17.06 19.57 -16.80
C ASP A 513 15.87 20.14 -17.56
N ALA A 514 14.65 20.08 -16.98
CA ALA A 514 13.47 20.68 -17.58
C ALA A 514 13.57 22.20 -17.64
N VAL A 515 14.02 22.85 -16.55
CA VAL A 515 14.26 24.31 -16.51
C VAL A 515 15.32 24.72 -17.53
N ALA A 516 16.45 23.99 -17.58
CA ALA A 516 17.54 24.28 -18.53
C ALA A 516 17.08 24.09 -19.99
N TYR A 517 16.25 23.09 -20.25
CA TYR A 517 15.67 22.86 -21.58
C TYR A 517 14.82 24.04 -22.04
N LEU A 518 13.90 24.51 -21.19
CA LEU A 518 13.01 25.63 -21.48
C LEU A 518 13.80 26.94 -21.68
N ASN A 519 14.82 27.17 -20.87
CA ASN A 519 15.70 28.34 -21.00
C ASN A 519 16.47 28.40 -22.34
N ARG A 520 16.74 27.25 -23.00
CA ARG A 520 17.33 27.21 -24.37
C ARG A 520 16.41 27.83 -25.42
N TYR A 521 15.10 27.83 -25.16
CA TYR A 521 14.10 28.48 -26.01
C TYR A 521 13.79 29.91 -25.56
N HIS A 522 14.59 30.47 -24.63
CA HIS A 522 14.36 31.80 -24.01
C HIS A 522 13.03 31.92 -23.28
N ILE A 523 12.45 30.79 -22.82
CA ILE A 523 11.21 30.76 -22.08
C ILE A 523 11.50 30.83 -20.57
N ASN A 524 10.91 31.80 -19.89
CA ASN A 524 10.99 31.92 -18.45
C ASN A 524 10.27 30.77 -17.73
N VAL A 525 10.80 30.30 -16.61
CA VAL A 525 10.24 29.14 -15.88
C VAL A 525 10.02 29.43 -14.42
N VAL A 526 8.88 29.00 -13.91
CA VAL A 526 8.58 28.96 -12.48
C VAL A 526 8.23 27.53 -12.06
N VAL A 527 8.80 27.11 -10.95
CA VAL A 527 8.51 25.83 -10.29
C VAL A 527 7.64 26.10 -9.07
N ILE A 528 6.36 25.69 -9.10
CA ILE A 528 5.51 25.72 -7.90
C ILE A 528 5.90 24.54 -7.02
N GLY A 529 6.19 24.84 -5.77
CA GLY A 529 6.64 23.89 -4.77
C GLY A 529 5.57 22.88 -4.34
N GLN A 530 5.96 22.04 -3.43
CA GLN A 530 5.09 21.01 -2.86
C GLN A 530 4.01 21.62 -1.98
N THR A 531 2.77 21.18 -2.13
CA THR A 531 1.66 21.44 -1.20
C THR A 531 1.74 20.49 0.01
N GLU A 532 0.98 20.77 1.06
CA GLU A 532 0.89 19.91 2.23
C GLU A 532 0.45 18.50 1.84
N ARG A 533 0.98 17.52 2.56
CA ARG A 533 0.58 16.12 2.47
C ARG A 533 0.38 15.57 3.88
N TYR A 534 -0.76 14.94 4.12
CA TYR A 534 -1.16 14.43 5.42
C TYR A 534 -1.27 12.90 5.42
N SER A 535 -1.05 12.28 6.58
CA SER A 535 -1.18 10.82 6.76
C SER A 535 -2.62 10.33 6.67
N VAL A 536 -3.59 11.20 7.01
CA VAL A 536 -5.03 10.93 6.88
C VAL A 536 -5.71 12.04 6.09
N PRO A 537 -6.91 11.83 5.52
CA PRO A 537 -7.62 12.88 4.80
C PRO A 537 -7.83 14.14 5.65
N TYR A 538 -7.55 15.31 5.07
CA TYR A 538 -7.66 16.59 5.77
C TYR A 538 -9.05 16.86 6.37
N PRO A 539 -10.18 16.55 5.68
CA PRO A 539 -11.49 16.70 6.29
C PRO A 539 -11.68 15.88 7.58
N THR A 540 -11.05 14.69 7.67
CA THR A 540 -11.02 13.90 8.91
C THR A 540 -10.29 14.65 10.03
N ILE A 541 -9.13 15.26 9.72
CA ILE A 541 -8.37 16.07 10.70
C ILE A 541 -9.21 17.26 11.14
N ALA A 542 -9.81 17.98 10.19
CA ALA A 542 -10.62 19.17 10.47
C ALA A 542 -11.89 18.83 11.28
N ALA A 543 -12.60 17.76 10.94
CA ALA A 543 -13.78 17.30 11.66
C ALA A 543 -13.45 16.92 13.10
N ARG A 544 -12.36 16.19 13.30
CA ARG A 544 -11.91 15.78 14.65
C ARG A 544 -11.42 16.99 15.46
N SER A 545 -10.67 17.89 14.85
CA SER A 545 -10.25 19.13 15.50
C SER A 545 -11.44 19.96 15.96
N TYR A 546 -12.51 20.01 15.16
CA TYR A 546 -13.75 20.66 15.54
C TYR A 546 -14.48 19.92 16.67
N GLN A 547 -14.62 18.58 16.58
CA GLN A 547 -15.31 17.77 17.57
C GLN A 547 -14.66 17.81 18.94
N TYR A 548 -13.33 17.68 18.99
CA TYR A 548 -12.58 17.53 20.23
C TYR A 548 -11.86 18.80 20.69
N LYS A 549 -12.06 19.92 19.97
CA LYS A 549 -11.39 21.22 20.23
C LYS A 549 -9.86 21.13 20.35
N SER A 550 -9.28 20.14 19.70
CA SER A 550 -7.84 19.88 19.70
C SER A 550 -7.26 20.18 18.33
N TYR A 551 -6.24 21.03 18.26
CA TYR A 551 -5.66 21.50 17.03
C TYR A 551 -4.21 21.02 16.91
N ASN A 552 -4.00 19.86 16.25
CA ASN A 552 -2.65 19.31 16.07
C ASN A 552 -2.44 18.79 14.64
N GLN A 553 -2.66 19.66 13.64
CA GLN A 553 -2.38 19.34 12.23
C GLN A 553 -0.93 18.87 12.01
N ALA A 554 0.00 19.42 12.79
CA ALA A 554 1.42 19.11 12.71
C ALA A 554 1.72 17.60 12.81
N PHE A 555 0.98 16.88 13.63
CA PHE A 555 1.19 15.44 13.81
C PHE A 555 0.83 14.60 12.59
N TYR A 556 -0.02 15.15 11.72
CA TYR A 556 -0.49 14.43 10.52
C TYR A 556 0.29 14.80 9.27
N LEU A 557 1.11 15.87 9.33
CA LEU A 557 1.88 16.31 8.17
C LEU A 557 3.02 15.33 7.90
N ASP A 558 3.13 14.92 6.65
CA ASP A 558 4.20 14.03 6.20
C ASP A 558 5.56 14.73 6.31
N ARG A 559 6.44 14.17 7.14
CA ARG A 559 7.78 14.71 7.38
C ARG A 559 8.63 14.74 6.10
N HIS A 560 8.47 13.74 5.23
CA HIS A 560 9.19 13.69 3.96
C HIS A 560 8.85 14.89 3.08
N THR A 561 7.57 15.26 3.02
CA THR A 561 7.09 16.47 2.30
C THR A 561 7.81 17.73 2.76
N MET A 562 8.00 17.90 4.08
CA MET A 562 8.69 19.08 4.63
C MET A 562 10.16 19.10 4.24
N LEU A 563 10.86 17.99 4.41
CA LEU A 563 12.29 17.87 4.12
C LEU A 563 12.57 18.07 2.63
N LEU A 564 11.77 17.43 1.76
CA LEU A 564 11.91 17.58 0.31
C LEU A 564 11.63 19.01 -0.14
N ASN A 565 10.57 19.64 0.40
CA ASN A 565 10.27 21.03 0.06
C ASN A 565 11.42 21.98 0.46
N ALA A 566 12.02 21.77 1.64
CA ALA A 566 13.19 22.55 2.08
C ALA A 566 14.40 22.31 1.17
N TYR A 567 14.65 21.07 0.78
CA TYR A 567 15.73 20.70 -0.13
C TYR A 567 15.56 21.31 -1.52
N LEU A 568 14.36 21.22 -2.12
CA LEU A 568 14.08 21.79 -3.44
C LEU A 568 14.16 23.33 -3.40
N LYS A 569 13.62 23.97 -2.37
CA LYS A 569 13.70 25.41 -2.18
C LYS A 569 15.15 25.90 -2.13
N HIS A 570 16.02 25.17 -1.42
CA HIS A 570 17.45 25.51 -1.30
C HIS A 570 18.18 25.38 -2.64
N ASN A 571 17.85 24.38 -3.45
CA ASN A 571 18.59 24.03 -4.67
C ASN A 571 18.02 24.61 -5.98
N LEU A 572 16.82 25.21 -5.96
CA LEU A 572 16.12 25.83 -7.10
C LEU A 572 15.89 27.34 -6.85
N THR A 573 16.92 28.02 -6.34
CA THR A 573 16.86 29.46 -6.06
C THR A 573 16.51 30.25 -7.33
N GLY A 574 15.66 31.29 -7.17
CA GLY A 574 15.25 32.15 -8.26
C GLY A 574 14.11 31.65 -9.14
N VAL A 575 13.76 30.35 -9.06
CA VAL A 575 12.66 29.78 -9.85
C VAL A 575 11.61 29.04 -9.00
N TYR A 576 11.88 28.74 -7.73
CA TYR A 576 11.03 27.92 -6.86
C TYR A 576 10.14 28.76 -5.95
N ILE A 577 8.83 28.69 -6.15
CA ILE A 577 7.84 29.34 -5.29
C ILE A 577 7.39 28.35 -4.20
N ASN A 578 7.69 28.68 -2.95
CA ASN A 578 7.28 27.86 -1.81
C ASN A 578 5.82 28.12 -1.45
N VAL A 579 4.97 27.13 -1.70
CA VAL A 579 3.53 27.20 -1.36
C VAL A 579 3.17 26.52 -0.04
N LEU A 580 4.07 25.72 0.54
CA LEU A 580 3.85 25.05 1.82
C LEU A 580 3.59 26.07 2.94
N ASN A 581 2.52 25.90 3.71
CA ASN A 581 2.07 26.90 4.69
C ASN A 581 2.54 26.65 6.13
N ASN A 582 3.34 25.61 6.38
CA ASN A 582 3.90 25.31 7.71
C ASN A 582 2.86 25.42 8.85
N TYR A 583 1.70 24.75 8.67
CA TYR A 583 0.61 24.63 9.66
C TYR A 583 -0.25 25.89 9.91
N SER A 584 -0.01 27.01 9.25
CA SER A 584 -0.78 28.24 9.43
C SER A 584 -2.10 28.32 8.65
N VAL A 585 -2.53 27.22 8.05
CA VAL A 585 -3.71 27.18 7.19
C VAL A 585 -4.99 27.07 8.01
N PRO A 586 -6.02 27.91 7.74
CA PRO A 586 -7.30 27.78 8.41
C PRO A 586 -7.95 26.43 8.06
N PRO A 587 -8.40 25.65 9.05
CA PRO A 587 -8.96 24.32 8.81
C PRO A 587 -10.30 24.33 8.06
N LEU A 588 -11.01 25.45 8.17
CA LEU A 588 -12.34 25.64 7.62
C LEU A 588 -12.56 27.08 7.20
N SER A 589 -13.30 27.28 6.12
CA SER A 589 -13.79 28.58 5.69
C SER A 589 -15.31 28.56 5.60
N GLY A 590 -16.06 28.53 6.64
CA GLY A 590 -17.51 28.69 6.60
C GLY A 590 -18.20 27.98 5.41
N LYS A 591 -18.71 28.73 4.42
CA LYS A 591 -19.42 28.23 3.25
C LYS A 591 -18.53 27.50 2.22
N ASN A 592 -17.21 27.69 2.29
CA ASN A 592 -16.28 27.21 1.25
C ASN A 592 -15.68 25.81 1.55
N GLY A 593 -16.07 25.19 2.63
CA GLY A 593 -15.61 23.86 3.00
C GLY A 593 -14.19 23.83 3.61
N THR A 594 -13.54 22.69 3.51
CA THR A 594 -12.18 22.47 4.02
C THR A 594 -11.12 22.96 3.04
N TYR A 595 -9.93 23.30 3.56
CA TYR A 595 -8.79 23.70 2.74
C TYR A 595 -8.36 22.60 1.76
N MET A 596 -8.30 21.33 2.20
CA MET A 596 -8.03 20.18 1.34
C MET A 596 -9.24 19.23 1.32
N ARG A 597 -9.37 18.49 0.24
CA ARG A 597 -10.44 17.50 0.05
C ARG A 597 -10.04 16.08 0.40
N ASP A 598 -8.74 15.78 0.36
CA ASP A 598 -8.14 14.49 0.67
C ASP A 598 -6.80 14.66 1.40
N LYS A 599 -5.84 13.77 1.20
CA LYS A 599 -4.54 13.79 1.89
C LYS A 599 -3.57 14.85 1.35
N ASP A 600 -3.67 15.20 0.06
CA ASP A 600 -2.67 16.00 -0.65
C ASP A 600 -3.24 16.94 -1.74
N HIS A 601 -4.55 16.89 -2.02
CA HIS A 601 -5.18 17.80 -2.95
C HIS A 601 -6.02 18.88 -2.26
N VAL A 602 -5.84 20.12 -2.71
CA VAL A 602 -6.62 21.26 -2.20
C VAL A 602 -8.01 21.32 -2.84
N THR A 603 -8.97 21.88 -2.08
CA THR A 603 -10.26 22.29 -2.63
C THR A 603 -10.09 23.57 -3.48
N LYS A 604 -11.16 23.99 -4.17
CA LYS A 604 -11.15 25.30 -4.86
C LYS A 604 -10.80 26.43 -3.90
N TYR A 605 -11.32 26.41 -2.68
CA TYR A 605 -10.98 27.36 -1.64
C TYR A 605 -9.49 27.33 -1.29
N GLY A 606 -8.91 26.14 -1.09
CA GLY A 606 -7.47 26.00 -0.85
C GLY A 606 -6.63 26.49 -2.02
N ALA A 607 -7.05 26.19 -3.25
CA ALA A 607 -6.40 26.67 -4.47
C ALA A 607 -6.41 28.21 -4.58
N ASP A 608 -7.53 28.85 -4.22
CA ASP A 608 -7.61 30.32 -4.22
C ASP A 608 -6.62 30.94 -3.23
N LEU A 609 -6.48 30.35 -2.04
CA LEU A 609 -5.49 30.81 -1.04
C LEU A 609 -4.05 30.64 -1.55
N LEU A 610 -3.75 29.50 -2.20
CA LEU A 610 -2.43 29.25 -2.78
C LEU A 610 -2.12 30.20 -3.93
N VAL A 611 -3.06 30.44 -4.83
CA VAL A 611 -2.88 31.37 -5.94
C VAL A 611 -2.70 32.81 -5.42
N ALA A 612 -3.44 33.21 -4.40
CA ALA A 612 -3.24 34.50 -3.75
C ALA A 612 -1.84 34.64 -3.13
N LYS A 613 -1.27 33.56 -2.61
CA LYS A 613 0.11 33.51 -2.09
C LYS A 613 1.11 33.56 -3.26
N ILE A 614 0.93 32.78 -4.33
CA ILE A 614 1.77 32.79 -5.53
C ILE A 614 1.83 34.22 -6.11
N LYS A 615 0.69 34.88 -6.26
CA LYS A 615 0.57 36.23 -6.80
C LYS A 615 1.40 37.28 -6.02
N LYS A 616 1.59 37.08 -4.72
CA LYS A 616 2.38 37.96 -3.84
C LYS A 616 3.88 37.64 -3.86
N ASP A 617 4.28 36.48 -4.35
CA ASP A 617 5.66 36.01 -4.35
C ASP A 617 6.56 36.90 -5.27
N ALA A 618 7.77 37.17 -4.84
CA ALA A 618 8.72 38.01 -5.59
C ALA A 618 9.14 37.33 -6.92
N ILE A 619 9.33 35.99 -6.90
CA ILE A 619 9.69 35.22 -8.10
C ILE A 619 8.56 35.29 -9.13
N TRP A 620 7.29 35.13 -8.69
CA TRP A 620 6.14 35.28 -9.59
C TRP A 620 6.05 36.66 -10.21
N LYS A 621 6.23 37.73 -9.38
CA LYS A 621 6.19 39.09 -9.89
C LYS A 621 7.28 39.39 -10.91
N GLN A 622 8.47 38.85 -10.70
CA GLN A 622 9.57 38.95 -11.68
C GLN A 622 9.25 38.16 -12.95
N PHE A 623 8.77 36.91 -12.81
CA PHE A 623 8.37 36.03 -13.93
C PHE A 623 7.35 36.67 -14.87
N VAL A 624 6.36 37.36 -14.32
CA VAL A 624 5.30 38.01 -15.11
C VAL A 624 5.80 39.36 -15.71
N ARG A 625 6.78 40.02 -15.13
CA ARG A 625 7.35 41.29 -15.68
C ARG A 625 8.23 41.04 -16.89
N ASN A 626 9.06 40.02 -16.82
CA ASN A 626 9.92 39.60 -17.93
C ASN A 626 9.10 38.90 -19.01
#